data_bf1e444ddcb14aaa56aee4005a67361f
#
_entry.id   bf1e444ddcb14aaa56aee4005a67361f
#
_cell.length_a   1.000
_cell.length_b   1.000
_cell.length_c   1.000
_cell.angle_alpha   90.00
_cell.angle_beta   90.00
_cell.angle_gamma   90.00
#
_symmetry.space_group_name_H-M   'P 1'
#
loop_
_entity.id
_entity.type
_entity.pdbx_description
1 polymer ?
#
loop_
_entity_poly.entity_id
_entity_poly.type
_entity_poly.pdbx_seq_one_letter_code
_entity_poly.pdbx_strand_id
1 'polypeptide(L)'
;SEPEPTAANDRDAYLTQLRALGFPESYLEGLWQLHSRYPAWEFRPFFTNVDWNTAVNEENVLGKSLVWGSAPSSWKSTQEGAFNWTDNTWIELDSGGWVAASREIIAHYMDPRNFLDSSAVFQFLYQGYDAASQTRESLAVLVSGTFLADTTYDTDLDTSNGVNTYAETLYTAGADCGVSPYILAAMMLQEMGTNGASESISGTNRRFPGYYNAFNIGAYKTAEYSAVERGLWYASGGHNGSGTSWGRPWNSLYKAIRGGAAFYAANYVAAGQNTLYLKRFNVQGENMYWNQYMTNVAGAASEGRLLSYAYSEEMRASKLTFNIPVYLNMPESAVPAPTGDGSPNTKLSSLTVSTGALSPEFRRDIREYTLIVPNETERITVTASPLNAAASVAGTGEY
;
A
#
# COMPACT_ATOMS: atom_id res chain seq x y z
N SER A 1 22.04 -16.97 -45.37
CA SER A 1 22.11 -16.18 -44.12
C SER A 1 20.74 -15.60 -43.86
N GLU A 2 20.06 -16.09 -42.82
CA GLU A 2 18.86 -15.43 -42.30
C GLU A 2 19.24 -14.02 -41.84
N PRO A 3 18.42 -13.01 -42.11
CA PRO A 3 18.66 -11.66 -41.61
C PRO A 3 18.61 -11.69 -40.08
N GLU A 4 19.58 -11.06 -39.42
CA GLU A 4 19.49 -10.84 -37.94
C GLU A 4 18.18 -10.11 -37.61
N PRO A 5 17.44 -10.53 -36.56
CA PRO A 5 16.21 -9.88 -36.19
C PRO A 5 16.48 -8.41 -35.87
N THR A 6 15.74 -7.53 -36.51
CA THR A 6 15.78 -6.09 -36.23
C THR A 6 15.06 -5.86 -34.88
N ALA A 7 15.43 -4.84 -34.13
CA ALA A 7 14.78 -4.48 -32.84
C ALA A 7 13.25 -4.33 -32.95
N ALA A 8 12.73 -3.99 -34.13
CA ALA A 8 11.28 -3.95 -34.42
C ALA A 8 10.65 -5.36 -34.43
N ASN A 9 11.36 -6.36 -35.02
CA ASN A 9 10.87 -7.74 -35.05
C ASN A 9 10.84 -8.35 -33.64
N ASP A 10 11.82 -8.01 -32.80
CA ASP A 10 11.84 -8.46 -31.39
C ASP A 10 10.69 -7.86 -30.59
N ARG A 11 10.37 -6.58 -30.82
CA ARG A 11 9.22 -5.93 -30.19
C ARG A 11 7.90 -6.62 -30.55
N ASP A 12 7.64 -6.81 -31.83
CA ASP A 12 6.37 -7.40 -32.30
C ASP A 12 6.22 -8.86 -31.82
N ALA A 13 7.31 -9.62 -31.79
CA ALA A 13 7.32 -10.98 -31.24
C ALA A 13 6.98 -10.97 -29.74
N TYR A 14 7.60 -10.07 -28.98
CA TYR A 14 7.33 -9.96 -27.55
C TYR A 14 5.91 -9.50 -27.24
N LEU A 15 5.40 -8.50 -27.95
CA LEU A 15 4.00 -8.07 -27.81
C LEU A 15 3.02 -9.20 -28.13
N THR A 16 3.34 -10.02 -29.14
CA THR A 16 2.54 -11.23 -29.46
C THR A 16 2.56 -12.24 -28.31
N GLN A 17 3.71 -12.43 -27.68
CA GLN A 17 3.82 -13.28 -26.49
C GLN A 17 2.98 -12.75 -25.32
N LEU A 18 3.02 -11.44 -25.03
CA LEU A 18 2.22 -10.83 -23.98
C LEU A 18 0.72 -10.99 -24.23
N ARG A 19 0.26 -10.84 -25.48
CA ARG A 19 -1.14 -11.11 -25.87
C ARG A 19 -1.52 -12.57 -25.65
N ALA A 20 -0.64 -13.49 -26.02
CA ALA A 20 -0.85 -14.92 -25.79
C ALA A 20 -0.93 -15.30 -24.31
N LEU A 21 -0.24 -14.55 -23.43
CA LEU A 21 -0.38 -14.67 -21.98
C LEU A 21 -1.70 -14.09 -21.45
N GLY A 22 -2.39 -13.26 -22.23
CA GLY A 22 -3.68 -12.66 -21.89
C GLY A 22 -3.59 -11.23 -21.34
N PHE A 23 -2.48 -10.52 -21.53
CA PHE A 23 -2.42 -9.09 -21.22
C PHE A 23 -3.28 -8.27 -22.20
N PRO A 24 -4.12 -7.34 -21.68
CA PRO A 24 -4.83 -6.38 -22.54
C PRO A 24 -3.87 -5.43 -23.27
N GLU A 25 -4.28 -4.92 -24.43
CA GLU A 25 -3.47 -4.01 -25.26
C GLU A 25 -2.91 -2.82 -24.48
N SER A 26 -3.68 -2.29 -23.52
CA SER A 26 -3.28 -1.13 -22.71
C SER A 26 -2.11 -1.37 -21.75
N TYR A 27 -1.67 -2.63 -21.56
CA TYR A 27 -0.49 -2.98 -20.75
C TYR A 27 0.78 -3.10 -21.60
N LEU A 28 0.64 -3.39 -22.88
CA LEU A 28 1.72 -3.93 -23.73
C LEU A 28 2.89 -2.97 -23.84
N GLU A 29 2.64 -1.69 -24.06
CA GLU A 29 3.71 -0.71 -24.22
C GLU A 29 4.55 -0.55 -22.93
N GLY A 30 3.89 -0.44 -21.76
CA GLY A 30 4.61 -0.36 -20.48
C GLY A 30 5.45 -1.60 -20.20
N LEU A 31 4.92 -2.78 -20.48
CA LEU A 31 5.66 -4.04 -20.30
C LEU A 31 6.81 -4.19 -21.31
N TRP A 32 6.63 -3.73 -22.55
CA TRP A 32 7.72 -3.70 -23.52
C TRP A 32 8.85 -2.76 -23.10
N GLN A 33 8.55 -1.58 -22.58
CA GLN A 33 9.54 -0.62 -22.08
C GLN A 33 10.40 -1.25 -20.97
N LEU A 34 9.77 -2.00 -20.06
CA LEU A 34 10.47 -2.72 -19.00
C LEU A 34 11.32 -3.86 -19.56
N HIS A 35 10.76 -4.69 -20.45
CA HIS A 35 11.47 -5.82 -21.05
C HIS A 35 12.67 -5.37 -21.89
N SER A 36 12.54 -4.28 -22.65
CA SER A 36 13.65 -3.76 -23.45
C SER A 36 14.85 -3.33 -22.60
N ARG A 37 14.60 -2.88 -21.38
CA ARG A 37 15.64 -2.49 -20.41
C ARG A 37 16.15 -3.66 -19.60
N TYR A 38 15.27 -4.58 -19.23
CA TYR A 38 15.56 -5.76 -18.40
C TYR A 38 15.02 -7.03 -19.07
N PRO A 39 15.70 -7.57 -20.07
CA PRO A 39 15.19 -8.71 -20.86
C PRO A 39 14.97 -10.00 -20.07
N ALA A 40 15.62 -10.14 -18.93
CA ALA A 40 15.45 -11.30 -18.04
C ALA A 40 14.21 -11.24 -17.15
N TRP A 41 13.52 -10.09 -17.11
CA TRP A 41 12.31 -9.94 -16.32
C TRP A 41 11.15 -10.69 -16.94
N GLU A 42 10.42 -11.42 -16.11
CA GLU A 42 9.23 -12.18 -16.48
C GLU A 42 7.97 -11.50 -15.95
N PHE A 43 7.05 -11.16 -16.84
CA PHE A 43 5.76 -10.59 -16.47
C PHE A 43 4.67 -11.65 -16.63
N ARG A 44 3.89 -11.88 -15.57
CA ARG A 44 2.77 -12.82 -15.54
C ARG A 44 1.48 -12.07 -15.28
N PRO A 45 0.44 -12.22 -16.09
CA PRO A 45 -0.86 -11.65 -15.77
C PRO A 45 -1.45 -12.38 -14.56
N PHE A 46 -1.84 -11.62 -13.56
CA PHE A 46 -2.62 -12.11 -12.43
C PHE A 46 -4.09 -11.75 -12.68
N PHE A 47 -4.86 -12.70 -13.18
CA PHE A 47 -6.28 -12.50 -13.46
C PHE A 47 -7.06 -12.48 -12.13
N THR A 48 -7.52 -11.30 -11.74
CA THR A 48 -8.29 -11.13 -10.50
C THR A 48 -9.68 -11.78 -10.60
N ASN A 49 -10.21 -11.90 -11.83
CA ASN A 49 -11.59 -12.31 -12.12
C ASN A 49 -12.64 -11.40 -11.46
N VAL A 50 -12.26 -10.20 -11.07
CA VAL A 50 -13.12 -9.20 -10.44
C VAL A 50 -13.36 -8.05 -11.42
N ASP A 51 -14.60 -7.57 -11.47
CA ASP A 51 -14.96 -6.36 -12.20
C ASP A 51 -14.25 -5.15 -11.60
N TRP A 52 -13.68 -4.31 -12.48
CA TRP A 52 -12.90 -3.12 -12.07
C TRP A 52 -13.69 -2.19 -11.15
N ASN A 53 -14.91 -1.82 -11.55
CA ASN A 53 -15.71 -0.91 -10.75
C ASN A 53 -16.11 -1.50 -9.41
N THR A 54 -16.39 -2.81 -9.37
CA THR A 54 -16.65 -3.53 -8.12
C THR A 54 -15.44 -3.47 -7.20
N ALA A 55 -14.24 -3.78 -7.70
CA ALA A 55 -13.01 -3.74 -6.90
C ALA A 55 -12.73 -2.32 -6.34
N VAL A 56 -12.88 -1.28 -7.16
CA VAL A 56 -12.69 0.11 -6.72
C VAL A 56 -13.75 0.51 -5.69
N ASN A 57 -15.00 0.09 -5.85
CA ASN A 57 -16.06 0.40 -4.89
C ASN A 57 -15.83 -0.28 -3.53
N GLU A 58 -15.34 -1.53 -3.53
CA GLU A 58 -14.99 -2.26 -2.30
C GLU A 58 -13.80 -1.63 -1.55
N GLU A 59 -12.92 -0.93 -2.27
CA GLU A 59 -11.84 -0.15 -1.66
C GLU A 59 -12.28 1.26 -1.22
N ASN A 60 -13.36 1.80 -1.81
CA ASN A 60 -13.90 3.14 -1.50
C ASN A 60 -14.81 3.14 -0.25
N VAL A 61 -14.63 2.20 0.66
CA VAL A 61 -15.31 2.17 1.96
C VAL A 61 -14.58 3.10 2.92
N LEU A 62 -15.33 3.90 3.68
CA LEU A 62 -14.78 4.88 4.62
C LEU A 62 -13.78 4.24 5.59
N GLY A 63 -12.58 4.80 5.67
CA GLY A 63 -11.51 4.34 6.53
C GLY A 63 -10.63 3.22 5.96
N LYS A 64 -11.01 2.60 4.84
CA LYS A 64 -10.27 1.49 4.24
C LYS A 64 -9.06 1.97 3.44
N SER A 65 -9.21 3.07 2.72
CA SER A 65 -8.15 3.72 1.96
C SER A 65 -7.99 5.17 2.40
N LEU A 66 -6.78 5.53 2.81
CA LEU A 66 -6.45 6.84 3.35
C LEU A 66 -5.36 7.53 2.54
N VAL A 67 -5.38 8.86 2.57
CA VAL A 67 -4.31 9.73 2.10
C VAL A 67 -3.87 10.67 3.22
N TRP A 68 -2.66 11.21 3.10
CA TRP A 68 -2.18 12.21 4.05
C TRP A 68 -3.00 13.50 3.97
N GLY A 69 -3.30 14.13 5.10
CA GLY A 69 -4.13 15.33 5.15
C GLY A 69 -3.61 16.52 4.33
N SER A 70 -2.29 16.58 4.07
CA SER A 70 -1.67 17.58 3.18
C SER A 70 -1.74 17.22 1.69
N ALA A 71 -2.30 16.06 1.32
CA ALA A 71 -2.51 15.72 -0.08
C ALA A 71 -3.47 16.72 -0.78
N PRO A 72 -3.42 16.85 -2.12
CA PRO A 72 -4.37 17.68 -2.86
C PRO A 72 -5.82 17.34 -2.50
N SER A 73 -6.69 18.33 -2.53
CA SER A 73 -8.10 18.14 -2.14
C SER A 73 -8.82 17.10 -3.01
N SER A 74 -8.47 17.00 -4.29
CA SER A 74 -9.02 15.99 -5.21
C SER A 74 -8.64 14.54 -4.85
N TRP A 75 -7.63 14.35 -4.01
CA TRP A 75 -7.25 13.03 -3.50
C TRP A 75 -8.05 12.61 -2.26
N LYS A 76 -8.81 13.55 -1.68
CA LYS A 76 -9.52 13.37 -0.43
C LYS A 76 -11.02 13.17 -0.68
N SER A 77 -11.63 12.22 0.02
CA SER A 77 -13.05 11.90 -0.11
C SER A 77 -13.94 12.98 0.52
N THR A 78 -15.08 13.23 -0.13
CA THR A 78 -16.15 14.04 0.43
C THR A 78 -17.41 13.21 0.73
N GLN A 79 -17.27 11.88 0.76
CA GLN A 79 -18.39 11.02 1.14
C GLN A 79 -18.83 11.27 2.59
N GLU A 80 -19.98 10.73 2.96
CA GLU A 80 -20.50 10.84 4.32
C GLU A 80 -19.47 10.32 5.34
N GLY A 81 -19.20 11.11 6.39
CA GLY A 81 -18.20 10.81 7.40
C GLY A 81 -16.75 11.14 7.03
N ALA A 82 -16.46 11.60 5.79
CA ALA A 82 -15.09 11.96 5.38
C ALA A 82 -14.81 13.47 5.45
N PHE A 83 -15.82 14.31 5.27
CA PHE A 83 -15.69 15.76 5.24
C PHE A 83 -16.77 16.46 6.08
N ASN A 84 -16.35 17.39 6.93
CA ASN A 84 -17.26 18.23 7.69
C ASN A 84 -17.60 19.50 6.86
N TRP A 85 -18.79 19.53 6.29
CA TRP A 85 -19.27 20.62 5.46
C TRP A 85 -19.53 21.92 6.24
N THR A 86 -19.73 21.83 7.56
CA THR A 86 -19.97 23.00 8.41
C THR A 86 -18.66 23.72 8.73
N ASP A 87 -17.63 22.95 9.08
CA ASP A 87 -16.32 23.48 9.49
C ASP A 87 -15.33 23.57 8.31
N ASN A 88 -15.72 23.05 7.14
CA ASN A 88 -14.88 23.03 5.94
C ASN A 88 -13.56 22.26 6.15
N THR A 89 -13.63 21.11 6.82
CA THR A 89 -12.47 20.29 7.17
C THR A 89 -12.65 18.83 6.83
N TRP A 90 -11.57 18.15 6.43
CA TRP A 90 -11.55 16.69 6.34
C TRP A 90 -11.44 16.07 7.73
N ILE A 91 -12.22 15.01 7.93
CA ILE A 91 -12.25 14.27 9.19
C ILE A 91 -11.05 13.33 9.23
N GLU A 92 -10.23 13.47 10.27
CA GLU A 92 -9.12 12.54 10.54
C GLU A 92 -9.68 11.18 10.96
N LEU A 93 -9.28 10.14 10.23
CA LEU A 93 -9.73 8.76 10.45
C LEU A 93 -8.66 7.88 11.09
N ASP A 94 -7.39 8.29 10.98
CA ASP A 94 -6.28 7.65 11.67
C ASP A 94 -5.29 8.71 12.14
N SER A 95 -4.63 8.42 13.26
CA SER A 95 -3.73 9.35 13.96
C SER A 95 -2.60 9.86 13.04
N GLY A 96 -2.26 11.14 13.18
CA GLY A 96 -1.21 11.78 12.39
C GLY A 96 -1.71 12.46 11.13
N GLY A 97 -3.02 12.71 11.00
CA GLY A 97 -3.59 13.51 9.91
C GLY A 97 -4.01 12.71 8.68
N TRP A 98 -4.29 11.42 8.82
CA TRP A 98 -4.79 10.59 7.73
C TRP A 98 -6.29 10.75 7.53
N VAL A 99 -6.69 11.05 6.29
CA VAL A 99 -8.08 11.28 5.90
C VAL A 99 -8.51 10.32 4.79
N ALA A 100 -9.82 10.15 4.58
CA ALA A 100 -10.34 9.24 3.55
C ALA A 100 -9.86 9.63 2.16
N ALA A 101 -9.37 8.65 1.40
CA ALA A 101 -9.00 8.79 -0.01
C ALA A 101 -10.26 8.95 -0.89
N SER A 102 -10.18 9.77 -1.95
CA SER A 102 -11.23 9.84 -2.96
C SER A 102 -11.26 8.57 -3.82
N ARG A 103 -12.42 8.27 -4.40
CA ARG A 103 -12.58 7.13 -5.31
C ARG A 103 -11.62 7.20 -6.50
N GLU A 104 -11.36 8.39 -7.00
CA GLU A 104 -10.50 8.64 -8.15
C GLU A 104 -9.04 8.31 -7.84
N ILE A 105 -8.53 8.70 -6.67
CA ILE A 105 -7.15 8.37 -6.27
C ILE A 105 -7.02 6.88 -5.91
N ILE A 106 -8.04 6.25 -5.35
CA ILE A 106 -8.09 4.81 -5.14
C ILE A 106 -7.97 4.09 -6.49
N ALA A 107 -8.78 4.47 -7.48
CA ALA A 107 -8.74 3.90 -8.81
C ALA A 107 -7.37 4.10 -9.48
N HIS A 108 -6.74 5.26 -9.31
CA HIS A 108 -5.38 5.50 -9.80
C HIS A 108 -4.36 4.53 -9.22
N TYR A 109 -4.33 4.34 -7.89
CA TYR A 109 -3.37 3.45 -7.23
C TYR A 109 -3.68 1.97 -7.42
N MET A 110 -4.92 1.61 -7.67
CA MET A 110 -5.31 0.25 -8.03
C MET A 110 -5.00 -0.12 -9.49
N ASP A 111 -4.84 0.86 -10.38
CA ASP A 111 -4.56 0.61 -11.80
C ASP A 111 -3.08 0.26 -12.02
N PRO A 112 -2.74 -1.01 -12.32
CA PRO A 112 -1.35 -1.43 -12.45
C PRO A 112 -0.57 -0.71 -13.55
N ARG A 113 -1.27 -0.22 -14.57
CA ARG A 113 -0.67 0.45 -15.74
C ARG A 113 0.02 1.75 -15.39
N ASN A 114 -0.38 2.40 -14.28
CA ASN A 114 0.25 3.62 -13.78
C ASN A 114 1.63 3.38 -13.14
N PHE A 115 2.03 2.12 -12.97
CA PHE A 115 3.21 1.71 -12.20
C PHE A 115 4.14 0.76 -12.97
N LEU A 116 4.03 0.73 -14.29
CA LEU A 116 4.89 -0.05 -15.18
C LEU A 116 6.19 0.71 -15.50
N ASP A 117 6.84 1.24 -14.47
CA ASP A 117 8.18 1.83 -14.53
C ASP A 117 9.19 0.96 -13.76
N SER A 118 10.49 1.19 -13.95
CA SER A 118 11.57 0.35 -13.40
C SER A 118 11.70 0.36 -11.87
N SER A 119 10.93 1.17 -11.17
CA SER A 119 10.92 1.22 -9.71
C SER A 119 9.56 0.83 -9.12
N ALA A 120 8.46 1.43 -9.61
CA ALA A 120 7.14 1.17 -9.07
C ALA A 120 6.62 -0.24 -9.39
N VAL A 121 7.09 -0.86 -10.48
CA VAL A 121 6.75 -2.24 -10.84
C VAL A 121 7.11 -3.25 -9.75
N PHE A 122 8.05 -2.92 -8.86
CA PHE A 122 8.42 -3.77 -7.74
C PHE A 122 7.29 -4.05 -6.75
N GLN A 123 6.21 -3.25 -6.74
CA GLN A 123 5.01 -3.61 -5.98
C GLN A 123 4.36 -4.91 -6.46
N PHE A 124 4.64 -5.35 -7.69
CA PHE A 124 4.15 -6.58 -8.29
C PHE A 124 5.18 -7.72 -8.24
N LEU A 125 6.37 -7.48 -7.65
CA LEU A 125 7.40 -8.50 -7.53
C LEU A 125 6.86 -9.69 -6.74
N TYR A 126 6.97 -10.89 -7.33
CA TYR A 126 6.57 -12.13 -6.70
C TYR A 126 7.44 -12.41 -5.46
N GLN A 127 6.81 -12.60 -4.34
CA GLN A 127 7.45 -12.74 -3.03
C GLN A 127 7.69 -14.20 -2.61
N GLY A 128 7.38 -15.16 -3.47
CA GLY A 128 7.68 -16.56 -3.24
C GLY A 128 9.15 -16.89 -3.49
N TYR A 129 9.60 -18.01 -2.94
CA TYR A 129 10.95 -18.52 -3.19
C TYR A 129 11.09 -19.07 -4.62
N ASP A 130 12.14 -18.66 -5.29
CA ASP A 130 12.55 -19.18 -6.60
C ASP A 130 14.05 -19.50 -6.57
N ALA A 131 14.40 -20.78 -6.48
CA ALA A 131 15.79 -21.26 -6.43
C ALA A 131 16.61 -20.91 -7.69
N ALA A 132 15.94 -20.66 -8.83
CA ALA A 132 16.64 -20.34 -10.08
C ALA A 132 17.15 -18.90 -10.14
N SER A 133 16.51 -17.99 -9.39
CA SER A 133 16.83 -16.55 -9.42
C SER A 133 17.32 -15.99 -8.07
N GLN A 134 17.09 -16.72 -6.98
CA GLN A 134 17.41 -16.24 -5.63
C GLN A 134 18.57 -17.05 -5.07
N THR A 135 19.76 -16.46 -5.07
CA THR A 135 21.01 -17.12 -4.65
C THR A 135 21.56 -16.50 -3.36
N ARG A 136 22.46 -17.23 -2.70
CA ARG A 136 23.19 -16.73 -1.52
C ARG A 136 24.08 -15.55 -1.87
N GLU A 137 24.71 -15.61 -3.04
CA GLU A 137 25.60 -14.56 -3.55
C GLU A 137 24.83 -13.25 -3.76
N SER A 138 23.68 -13.31 -4.40
CA SER A 138 22.84 -12.13 -4.61
C SER A 138 22.24 -11.60 -3.29
N LEU A 139 21.89 -12.48 -2.35
CA LEU A 139 21.47 -12.05 -1.02
C LEU A 139 22.60 -11.33 -0.28
N ALA A 140 23.83 -11.82 -0.37
CA ALA A 140 25.00 -11.18 0.23
C ALA A 140 25.25 -9.78 -0.35
N VAL A 141 25.03 -9.58 -1.64
CA VAL A 141 25.07 -8.26 -2.29
C VAL A 141 23.97 -7.35 -1.74
N LEU A 142 22.73 -7.83 -1.63
CA LEU A 142 21.59 -7.07 -1.14
C LEU A 142 21.79 -6.56 0.30
N VAL A 143 22.34 -7.41 1.18
CA VAL A 143 22.53 -7.04 2.59
C VAL A 143 23.86 -6.33 2.86
N SER A 144 24.72 -6.16 1.86
CA SER A 144 26.02 -5.51 1.99
C SER A 144 25.88 -4.10 2.59
N GLY A 145 26.77 -3.79 3.55
CA GLY A 145 26.74 -2.50 4.25
C GLY A 145 25.61 -2.32 5.28
N THR A 146 24.89 -3.40 5.58
CA THR A 146 23.88 -3.43 6.64
C THR A 146 24.29 -4.39 7.74
N PHE A 147 23.59 -4.36 8.88
CA PHE A 147 23.84 -5.31 9.98
C PHE A 147 23.59 -6.77 9.59
N LEU A 148 22.78 -7.03 8.55
CA LEU A 148 22.52 -8.37 8.04
C LEU A 148 23.72 -9.00 7.34
N ALA A 149 24.76 -8.22 7.02
CA ALA A 149 26.04 -8.71 6.50
C ALA A 149 26.96 -9.26 7.59
N ASP A 150 26.62 -9.09 8.88
CA ASP A 150 27.41 -9.60 9.98
C ASP A 150 27.53 -11.13 9.92
N THR A 151 28.73 -11.63 10.14
CA THR A 151 29.04 -13.05 10.01
C THR A 151 28.55 -13.89 11.17
N THR A 152 28.41 -13.27 12.35
CA THR A 152 27.89 -13.94 13.56
C THR A 152 26.97 -12.99 14.29
N TYR A 153 25.85 -13.48 14.80
CA TYR A 153 24.89 -12.67 15.53
C TYR A 153 24.45 -13.24 16.89
N ASP A 154 24.54 -14.53 17.08
CA ASP A 154 24.12 -15.17 18.31
C ASP A 154 24.85 -16.51 18.49
N THR A 155 25.17 -16.85 19.73
CA THR A 155 25.87 -18.07 20.10
C THR A 155 24.96 -19.13 20.74
N ASP A 156 23.73 -18.78 21.12
CA ASP A 156 22.77 -19.69 21.77
C ASP A 156 21.94 -20.50 20.80
N LEU A 157 22.49 -20.80 19.69
CA LEU A 157 21.73 -21.27 18.58
C LEU A 157 21.58 -22.75 18.55
N ASP A 158 20.49 -23.14 17.93
CA ASP A 158 20.39 -24.43 17.31
C ASP A 158 21.57 -24.61 16.33
N THR A 159 22.71 -24.95 16.89
CA THR A 159 23.96 -25.18 16.16
C THR A 159 23.93 -26.47 15.34
N SER A 160 22.78 -27.17 15.32
CA SER A 160 22.60 -28.40 14.56
C SER A 160 22.88 -28.22 13.08
N ASN A 161 22.76 -26.98 12.58
CA ASN A 161 23.00 -26.62 11.17
C ASN A 161 24.27 -25.79 10.95
N GLY A 162 25.01 -25.43 12.00
CA GLY A 162 26.25 -24.63 11.86
C GLY A 162 26.00 -23.18 11.34
N VAL A 163 24.78 -22.67 11.41
CA VAL A 163 24.40 -21.41 10.78
C VAL A 163 24.30 -20.32 11.84
N ASN A 164 25.22 -19.35 11.80
CA ASN A 164 25.31 -18.25 12.73
C ASN A 164 25.23 -16.87 12.06
N THR A 165 24.87 -16.79 10.78
CA THR A 165 24.79 -15.52 10.05
C THR A 165 23.35 -15.17 9.74
N TYR A 166 23.04 -13.87 9.70
CA TYR A 166 21.75 -13.38 9.27
C TYR A 166 21.40 -13.83 7.85
N ALA A 167 22.33 -13.64 6.90
CA ALA A 167 22.13 -13.96 5.50
C ALA A 167 21.79 -15.44 5.29
N GLU A 168 22.54 -16.38 5.91
CA GLU A 168 22.24 -17.80 5.76
C GLU A 168 20.95 -18.20 6.44
N THR A 169 20.63 -17.62 7.60
CA THR A 169 19.35 -17.87 8.28
C THR A 169 18.16 -17.36 7.46
N LEU A 170 18.27 -16.16 6.88
CA LEU A 170 17.23 -15.61 5.99
C LEU A 170 17.08 -16.45 4.74
N TYR A 171 18.20 -16.90 4.14
CA TYR A 171 18.16 -17.73 2.94
C TYR A 171 17.46 -19.06 3.21
N THR A 172 17.90 -19.79 4.23
CA THR A 172 17.34 -21.11 4.58
C THR A 172 15.89 -21.00 5.06
N ALA A 173 15.57 -20.00 5.87
CA ALA A 173 14.19 -19.74 6.30
C ALA A 173 13.27 -19.45 5.10
N GLY A 174 13.73 -18.64 4.15
CA GLY A 174 13.00 -18.34 2.93
C GLY A 174 12.75 -19.56 2.07
N ALA A 175 13.79 -20.34 1.81
CA ALA A 175 13.71 -21.58 1.03
C ALA A 175 12.76 -22.61 1.67
N ASP A 176 12.88 -22.83 2.97
CA ASP A 176 12.07 -23.80 3.71
C ASP A 176 10.58 -23.38 3.80
N CYS A 177 10.30 -22.08 3.90
CA CYS A 177 8.95 -21.56 4.02
C CYS A 177 8.32 -21.16 2.68
N GLY A 178 9.06 -21.17 1.58
CA GLY A 178 8.56 -20.75 0.26
C GLY A 178 8.46 -19.25 0.08
N VAL A 179 9.25 -18.46 0.81
CA VAL A 179 9.30 -16.99 0.73
C VAL A 179 10.64 -16.54 0.18
N SER A 180 10.65 -15.52 -0.65
CA SER A 180 11.91 -14.92 -1.13
C SER A 180 12.78 -14.44 0.03
N PRO A 181 14.03 -14.93 0.16
CA PRO A 181 14.96 -14.45 1.18
C PRO A 181 15.31 -12.97 1.00
N TYR A 182 15.18 -12.41 -0.21
CA TYR A 182 15.39 -11.00 -0.48
C TYR A 182 14.29 -10.15 0.14
N ILE A 183 13.04 -10.62 0.06
CA ILE A 183 11.89 -9.97 0.70
C ILE A 183 12.02 -10.04 2.23
N LEU A 184 12.41 -11.19 2.79
CA LEU A 184 12.65 -11.31 4.23
C LEU A 184 13.75 -10.35 4.70
N ALA A 185 14.86 -10.26 3.95
CA ALA A 185 15.94 -9.31 4.27
C ALA A 185 15.46 -7.85 4.19
N ALA A 186 14.75 -7.48 3.13
CA ALA A 186 14.21 -6.12 2.96
C ALA A 186 13.23 -5.75 4.08
N MET A 187 12.32 -6.66 4.46
CA MET A 187 11.39 -6.46 5.59
C MET A 187 12.15 -6.29 6.91
N MET A 188 13.15 -7.11 7.17
CA MET A 188 13.94 -7.01 8.40
C MET A 188 14.72 -5.69 8.46
N LEU A 189 15.28 -5.22 7.35
CA LEU A 189 15.93 -3.91 7.26
C LEU A 189 14.96 -2.75 7.45
N GLN A 190 13.77 -2.85 6.90
CA GLN A 190 12.71 -1.83 7.07
C GLN A 190 12.29 -1.71 8.53
N GLU A 191 12.11 -2.84 9.22
CA GLU A 191 11.63 -2.87 10.61
C GLU A 191 12.74 -2.55 11.63
N MET A 192 13.97 -2.96 11.38
CA MET A 192 15.10 -2.87 12.33
C MET A 192 16.05 -1.72 12.03
N GLY A 193 15.93 -1.07 10.86
CA GLY A 193 16.91 -0.11 10.35
C GLY A 193 18.17 -0.78 9.82
N THR A 194 18.97 -0.05 9.06
CA THR A 194 20.19 -0.58 8.41
C THR A 194 21.30 -0.95 9.37
N ASN A 195 21.28 -0.40 10.59
CA ASN A 195 22.27 -0.68 11.64
C ASN A 195 21.77 -1.69 12.70
N GLY A 196 20.52 -2.17 12.61
CA GLY A 196 19.97 -3.16 13.52
C GLY A 196 19.85 -2.71 14.97
N ALA A 197 19.65 -1.43 15.22
CA ALA A 197 19.64 -0.84 16.57
C ALA A 197 18.31 -1.03 17.34
N SER A 198 17.36 -1.77 16.79
CA SER A 198 16.04 -1.99 17.42
C SER A 198 16.13 -2.90 18.65
N GLU A 199 15.43 -2.52 19.73
CA GLU A 199 15.27 -3.39 20.90
C GLU A 199 14.55 -4.71 20.57
N SER A 200 13.81 -4.78 19.46
CA SER A 200 13.13 -6.01 19.02
C SER A 200 14.10 -7.16 18.71
N ILE A 201 15.37 -6.84 18.43
CA ILE A 201 16.40 -7.85 18.09
C ILE A 201 17.63 -7.81 19.00
N SER A 202 17.64 -6.94 20.03
CA SER A 202 18.78 -6.82 20.95
C SER A 202 18.84 -7.93 22.01
N GLY A 203 17.69 -8.52 22.36
CA GLY A 203 17.58 -9.44 23.49
C GLY A 203 17.70 -8.77 24.87
N THR A 204 17.84 -7.45 24.92
CA THR A 204 18.13 -6.69 26.16
C THR A 204 16.95 -5.88 26.68
N ASN A 205 15.76 -6.04 26.11
CA ASN A 205 14.57 -5.36 26.60
C ASN A 205 14.30 -5.75 28.07
N ARG A 206 14.02 -4.76 28.92
CA ARG A 206 13.90 -4.98 30.37
C ARG A 206 12.72 -5.86 30.80
N ARG A 207 11.59 -5.80 30.06
CA ARG A 207 10.39 -6.59 30.36
C ARG A 207 10.44 -7.99 29.75
N PHE A 208 11.13 -8.13 28.63
CA PHE A 208 11.21 -9.35 27.84
C PHE A 208 12.67 -9.67 27.48
N PRO A 209 13.56 -9.88 28.47
CA PRO A 209 14.96 -10.19 28.20
C PRO A 209 15.09 -11.56 27.52
N GLY A 210 15.97 -11.65 26.52
CA GLY A 210 16.24 -12.89 25.79
C GLY A 210 15.14 -13.28 24.77
N TYR A 211 14.20 -12.39 24.46
CA TYR A 211 13.23 -12.59 23.38
C TYR A 211 13.50 -11.65 22.21
N TYR A 212 13.15 -12.11 21.01
CA TYR A 212 13.46 -11.45 19.73
C TYR A 212 12.25 -11.45 18.82
N ASN A 213 12.08 -10.40 18.02
CA ASN A 213 11.03 -10.28 17.01
C ASN A 213 11.58 -9.60 15.76
N ALA A 214 12.11 -10.37 14.83
CA ALA A 214 12.83 -9.87 13.67
C ALA A 214 11.97 -9.11 12.65
N PHE A 215 10.64 -9.23 12.72
CA PHE A 215 9.70 -8.63 11.77
C PHE A 215 8.58 -7.83 12.46
N ASN A 216 8.74 -7.47 13.73
CA ASN A 216 7.76 -6.73 14.53
C ASN A 216 6.33 -7.33 14.49
N ILE A 217 6.21 -8.64 14.37
CA ILE A 217 4.92 -9.32 14.32
C ILE A 217 4.16 -9.10 15.62
N GLY A 218 2.92 -8.60 15.53
CA GLY A 218 2.10 -8.26 16.68
C GLY A 218 2.59 -7.05 17.48
N ALA A 219 3.48 -6.22 16.91
CA ALA A 219 4.01 -5.01 17.52
C ALA A 219 3.05 -3.83 17.26
N TYR A 220 2.24 -3.50 18.24
CA TYR A 220 1.39 -2.31 18.27
C TYR A 220 1.25 -1.79 19.72
N LYS A 221 1.03 -0.49 19.84
CA LYS A 221 0.89 0.13 21.17
C LYS A 221 -0.42 -0.29 21.83
N THR A 222 -0.36 -0.64 23.09
CA THR A 222 -1.51 -0.91 23.96
C THR A 222 -1.46 -0.01 25.20
N ALA A 223 -2.44 -0.12 26.09
CA ALA A 223 -2.41 0.56 27.38
C ALA A 223 -1.27 0.04 28.29
N GLU A 224 -0.85 -1.22 28.11
CA GLU A 224 0.13 -1.90 28.97
C GLU A 224 1.53 -1.94 28.36
N TYR A 225 1.64 -2.00 27.01
CA TYR A 225 2.90 -2.22 26.29
C TYR A 225 3.13 -1.14 25.21
N SER A 226 4.38 -0.71 25.07
CA SER A 226 4.84 -0.08 23.83
C SER A 226 4.73 -1.06 22.66
N ALA A 227 4.87 -0.58 21.43
CA ALA A 227 4.82 -1.46 20.25
C ALA A 227 5.89 -2.55 20.30
N VAL A 228 7.13 -2.19 20.65
CA VAL A 228 8.24 -3.14 20.82
C VAL A 228 7.95 -4.18 21.90
N GLU A 229 7.55 -3.73 23.10
CA GLU A 229 7.20 -4.64 24.20
C GLU A 229 6.05 -5.58 23.84
N ARG A 230 5.03 -5.09 23.13
CA ARG A 230 3.91 -5.92 22.65
C ARG A 230 4.38 -6.99 21.65
N GLY A 231 5.28 -6.63 20.73
CA GLY A 231 5.92 -7.57 19.81
C GLY A 231 6.77 -8.62 20.54
N LEU A 232 7.52 -8.23 21.55
CA LEU A 232 8.32 -9.15 22.38
C LEU A 232 7.45 -10.02 23.29
N TRP A 233 6.35 -9.49 23.82
CA TRP A 233 5.32 -10.28 24.50
C TRP A 233 4.74 -11.36 23.56
N TYR A 234 4.46 -11.03 22.30
CA TYR A 234 4.04 -12.01 21.31
C TYR A 234 5.13 -13.08 21.11
N ALA A 235 6.39 -12.66 20.94
CA ALA A 235 7.55 -13.54 20.74
C ALA A 235 7.78 -14.50 21.92
N SER A 236 7.47 -14.07 23.15
CA SER A 236 7.58 -14.90 24.36
C SER A 236 6.52 -16.00 24.49
N GLY A 237 5.53 -16.01 23.57
CA GLY A 237 4.38 -16.93 23.64
C GLY A 237 3.12 -16.27 24.22
N GLY A 238 3.13 -14.97 24.47
CA GLY A 238 1.97 -14.22 24.95
C GLY A 238 1.59 -14.54 26.39
N HIS A 239 0.29 -14.54 26.70
CA HIS A 239 -0.19 -14.78 28.04
C HIS A 239 0.30 -16.14 28.58
N ASN A 240 0.99 -16.11 29.70
CA ASN A 240 1.60 -17.27 30.38
C ASN A 240 2.63 -18.05 29.52
N GLY A 241 3.16 -17.48 28.44
CA GLY A 241 4.13 -18.16 27.55
C GLY A 241 3.59 -19.39 26.84
N SER A 242 2.27 -19.54 26.73
CA SER A 242 1.61 -20.75 26.20
C SER A 242 1.46 -20.78 24.67
N GLY A 243 1.69 -19.65 23.98
CA GLY A 243 1.57 -19.57 22.53
C GLY A 243 2.76 -20.19 21.82
N THR A 244 2.57 -21.29 21.10
CA THR A 244 3.62 -22.04 20.40
C THR A 244 3.58 -21.92 18.87
N SER A 245 2.56 -21.27 18.30
CA SER A 245 2.48 -21.09 16.86
C SER A 245 3.73 -20.40 16.30
N TRP A 246 4.14 -20.76 15.12
CA TRP A 246 5.32 -20.24 14.41
C TRP A 246 6.64 -20.51 15.16
N GLY A 247 6.71 -21.61 15.92
CA GLY A 247 7.90 -21.99 16.69
C GLY A 247 8.20 -21.08 17.88
N ARG A 248 7.20 -20.33 18.41
CA ARG A 248 7.38 -19.56 19.64
C ARG A 248 7.55 -20.50 20.85
N PRO A 249 8.27 -20.07 21.89
CA PRO A 249 8.86 -18.74 22.10
C PRO A 249 10.10 -18.49 21.25
N TRP A 250 10.24 -17.26 20.74
CA TRP A 250 11.39 -16.82 19.96
C TRP A 250 12.49 -16.27 20.89
N ASN A 251 13.17 -17.19 21.53
CA ASN A 251 14.24 -16.90 22.49
C ASN A 251 15.66 -16.94 21.87
N SER A 252 15.74 -16.84 20.55
CA SER A 252 16.94 -16.57 19.77
C SER A 252 16.60 -15.86 18.47
N LEU A 253 17.56 -15.17 17.87
CA LEU A 253 17.39 -14.53 16.56
C LEU A 253 17.08 -15.56 15.47
N TYR A 254 17.71 -16.71 15.50
CA TYR A 254 17.42 -17.83 14.62
C TYR A 254 15.93 -18.21 14.64
N LYS A 255 15.36 -18.43 15.83
CA LYS A 255 13.95 -18.77 15.97
C LYS A 255 13.03 -17.62 15.54
N ALA A 256 13.39 -16.37 15.84
CA ALA A 256 12.63 -15.20 15.45
C ALA A 256 12.58 -15.02 13.92
N ILE A 257 13.69 -15.23 13.22
CA ILE A 257 13.75 -15.13 11.76
C ILE A 257 12.94 -16.26 11.13
N ARG A 258 13.16 -17.51 11.54
CA ARG A 258 12.42 -18.66 10.99
C ARG A 258 10.92 -18.61 11.30
N GLY A 259 10.58 -18.30 12.53
CA GLY A 259 9.18 -18.17 12.94
C GLY A 259 8.46 -17.03 12.23
N GLY A 260 9.15 -15.91 12.06
CA GLY A 260 8.64 -14.78 11.30
C GLY A 260 8.48 -15.09 9.81
N ALA A 261 9.42 -15.79 9.20
CA ALA A 261 9.30 -16.27 7.83
C ALA A 261 8.10 -17.22 7.65
N ALA A 262 7.92 -18.16 8.58
CA ALA A 262 6.78 -19.08 8.56
C ALA A 262 5.43 -18.34 8.72
N PHE A 263 5.39 -17.34 9.61
CA PHE A 263 4.22 -16.47 9.77
C PHE A 263 3.89 -15.75 8.46
N TYR A 264 4.89 -15.13 7.84
CA TYR A 264 4.71 -14.38 6.59
C TYR A 264 4.28 -15.30 5.44
N ALA A 265 4.92 -16.45 5.33
CA ALA A 265 4.55 -17.47 4.34
C ALA A 265 3.07 -17.84 4.43
N ALA A 266 2.61 -18.22 5.60
CA ALA A 266 1.25 -18.72 5.79
C ALA A 266 0.18 -17.62 5.66
N ASN A 267 0.45 -16.43 6.19
CA ASN A 267 -0.57 -15.36 6.24
C ASN A 267 -0.64 -14.54 4.95
N TYR A 268 0.42 -14.52 4.13
CA TYR A 268 0.48 -13.71 2.92
C TYR A 268 0.82 -14.54 1.67
N VAL A 269 2.00 -15.12 1.57
CA VAL A 269 2.47 -15.74 0.32
C VAL A 269 1.62 -16.96 -0.06
N ALA A 270 1.42 -17.90 0.85
CA ALA A 270 0.59 -19.08 0.64
C ALA A 270 -0.91 -18.76 0.57
N ALA A 271 -1.33 -17.67 1.22
CA ALA A 271 -2.70 -17.16 1.12
C ALA A 271 -2.98 -16.42 -0.21
N GLY A 272 -1.99 -16.33 -1.11
CA GLY A 272 -2.13 -15.67 -2.40
C GLY A 272 -1.82 -14.18 -2.41
N GLN A 273 -1.62 -13.55 -1.25
CA GLN A 273 -1.17 -12.15 -1.13
C GLN A 273 0.34 -12.06 -1.30
N ASN A 274 0.85 -12.52 -2.44
CA ASN A 274 2.25 -12.77 -2.73
C ASN A 274 2.96 -11.63 -3.48
N THR A 275 2.41 -10.44 -3.43
CA THR A 275 3.01 -9.17 -3.89
C THR A 275 2.65 -8.06 -2.92
N LEU A 276 3.38 -6.94 -2.90
CA LEU A 276 3.01 -5.76 -2.12
C LEU A 276 1.64 -5.23 -2.53
N TYR A 277 1.34 -5.27 -3.83
CA TYR A 277 0.04 -4.89 -4.36
C TYR A 277 -1.09 -5.73 -3.75
N LEU A 278 -0.98 -7.06 -3.77
CA LEU A 278 -2.01 -7.95 -3.22
C LEU A 278 -2.10 -7.90 -1.69
N LYS A 279 -1.03 -7.50 -1.00
CA LYS A 279 -1.08 -7.19 0.43
C LYS A 279 -1.90 -5.93 0.72
N ARG A 280 -1.82 -4.93 -0.17
CA ARG A 280 -2.54 -3.66 -0.02
C ARG A 280 -3.96 -3.75 -0.58
N PHE A 281 -4.14 -4.33 -1.76
CA PHE A 281 -5.42 -4.50 -2.44
C PHE A 281 -5.70 -5.98 -2.61
N ASN A 282 -6.27 -6.61 -1.59
CA ASN A 282 -6.52 -8.06 -1.62
C ASN A 282 -7.72 -8.39 -2.51
N VAL A 283 -7.46 -8.57 -3.80
CA VAL A 283 -8.48 -8.87 -4.83
C VAL A 283 -8.48 -10.34 -5.24
N GLN A 284 -8.21 -11.23 -4.28
CA GLN A 284 -8.12 -12.66 -4.52
C GLN A 284 -8.49 -13.50 -3.28
N GLY A 285 -8.77 -14.79 -3.47
CA GLY A 285 -8.98 -15.76 -2.40
C GLY A 285 -10.24 -15.56 -1.57
N GLU A 286 -10.37 -16.36 -0.52
CA GLU A 286 -11.55 -16.36 0.37
C GLU A 286 -11.65 -15.06 1.21
N ASN A 287 -10.53 -14.43 1.50
CA ASN A 287 -10.46 -13.17 2.26
C ASN A 287 -10.39 -11.94 1.35
N MET A 288 -10.92 -12.04 0.13
CA MET A 288 -10.97 -10.92 -0.81
C MET A 288 -11.51 -9.65 -0.13
N TYR A 289 -10.83 -8.52 -0.36
CA TYR A 289 -11.08 -7.21 0.25
C TYR A 289 -10.80 -7.09 1.75
N TRP A 290 -10.37 -8.15 2.40
CA TRP A 290 -9.97 -8.19 3.81
C TRP A 290 -8.47 -8.53 3.95
N ASN A 291 -7.98 -8.54 5.17
CA ASN A 291 -6.56 -8.82 5.48
C ASN A 291 -5.58 -7.93 4.70
N GLN A 292 -5.91 -6.65 4.59
CA GLN A 292 -5.06 -5.66 3.93
C GLN A 292 -4.01 -5.14 4.90
N TYR A 293 -2.76 -5.01 4.43
CA TYR A 293 -1.63 -4.71 5.30
C TYR A 293 -1.64 -3.27 5.81
N MET A 294 -2.11 -2.28 5.02
CA MET A 294 -2.14 -0.87 5.43
C MET A 294 -3.31 -0.13 4.81
N THR A 295 -3.67 1.01 5.41
CA THR A 295 -4.72 1.89 4.90
C THR A 295 -4.21 2.92 3.89
N ASN A 296 -2.89 3.25 3.90
CA ASN A 296 -2.30 4.18 2.93
C ASN A 296 -2.54 3.69 1.49
N VAL A 297 -3.31 4.45 0.71
CA VAL A 297 -3.65 4.08 -0.67
C VAL A 297 -2.41 3.94 -1.57
N ALA A 298 -1.39 4.75 -1.32
CA ALA A 298 -0.12 4.73 -2.07
C ALA A 298 0.87 3.67 -1.54
N GLY A 299 0.51 2.92 -0.48
CA GLY A 299 1.45 2.10 0.27
C GLY A 299 2.20 1.08 -0.56
N ALA A 300 1.48 0.30 -1.39
CA ALA A 300 2.12 -0.72 -2.24
C ALA A 300 3.12 -0.10 -3.24
N ALA A 301 2.74 1.00 -3.89
CA ALA A 301 3.61 1.68 -4.85
C ALA A 301 4.83 2.31 -4.17
N SER A 302 4.65 2.89 -2.98
CA SER A 302 5.74 3.49 -2.19
C SER A 302 6.72 2.43 -1.70
N GLU A 303 6.23 1.33 -1.13
CA GLU A 303 7.08 0.21 -0.70
C GLU A 303 7.77 -0.48 -1.88
N GLY A 304 7.08 -0.63 -3.02
CA GLY A 304 7.67 -1.14 -4.25
C GLY A 304 8.87 -0.31 -4.71
N ARG A 305 8.74 1.02 -4.71
CA ARG A 305 9.85 1.93 -5.03
C ARG A 305 11.01 1.78 -4.04
N LEU A 306 10.74 1.73 -2.74
CA LEU A 306 11.77 1.51 -1.72
C LEU A 306 12.46 0.16 -1.91
N LEU A 307 11.69 -0.91 -2.15
CA LEU A 307 12.25 -2.24 -2.42
C LEU A 307 13.14 -2.22 -3.66
N SER A 308 12.76 -1.48 -4.70
CA SER A 308 13.55 -1.38 -5.93
C SER A 308 14.95 -0.81 -5.69
N TYR A 309 15.12 0.10 -4.74
CA TYR A 309 16.44 0.67 -4.41
C TYR A 309 17.38 -0.32 -3.71
N ALA A 310 16.83 -1.33 -3.06
CA ALA A 310 17.63 -2.40 -2.45
C ALA A 310 18.25 -3.35 -3.50
N TYR A 311 17.73 -3.36 -4.73
CA TYR A 311 18.24 -4.21 -5.82
C TYR A 311 19.32 -3.47 -6.61
N SER A 312 20.56 -3.98 -6.57
CA SER A 312 21.65 -3.49 -7.42
C SER A 312 21.32 -3.67 -8.92
N GLU A 313 22.04 -2.99 -9.80
CA GLU A 313 21.87 -3.19 -11.26
C GLU A 313 22.17 -4.65 -11.68
N GLU A 314 23.10 -5.32 -11.03
CA GLU A 314 23.39 -6.73 -11.26
C GLU A 314 22.21 -7.64 -10.88
N MET A 315 21.58 -7.39 -9.72
CA MET A 315 20.37 -8.11 -9.32
C MET A 315 19.19 -7.82 -10.25
N ARG A 316 19.06 -6.59 -10.73
CA ARG A 316 18.01 -6.21 -11.71
C ARG A 316 18.26 -6.85 -13.08
N ALA A 317 19.51 -7.11 -13.44
CA ALA A 317 19.84 -7.82 -14.68
C ALA A 317 19.50 -9.31 -14.62
N SER A 318 19.26 -9.86 -13.42
CA SER A 318 18.86 -11.26 -13.24
C SER A 318 17.35 -11.45 -13.48
N LYS A 319 16.91 -12.72 -13.51
CA LYS A 319 15.50 -13.06 -13.64
C LYS A 319 14.73 -12.57 -12.41
N LEU A 320 13.76 -11.66 -12.62
CA LEU A 320 12.75 -11.27 -11.64
C LEU A 320 11.36 -11.57 -12.21
N THR A 321 10.46 -12.05 -11.37
CA THR A 321 9.09 -12.37 -11.77
C THR A 321 8.11 -11.37 -11.15
N PHE A 322 7.25 -10.79 -11.99
CA PHE A 322 6.25 -9.81 -11.58
C PHE A 322 4.86 -10.33 -11.92
N ASN A 323 3.98 -10.43 -10.92
CA ASN A 323 2.58 -10.79 -11.08
C ASN A 323 1.75 -9.50 -11.23
N ILE A 324 1.37 -9.17 -12.46
CA ILE A 324 0.68 -7.91 -12.80
C ILE A 324 -0.83 -8.14 -12.79
N PRO A 325 -1.61 -7.47 -11.93
CA PRO A 325 -3.06 -7.64 -11.86
C PRO A 325 -3.76 -7.23 -13.16
N VAL A 326 -4.73 -8.03 -13.58
CA VAL A 326 -5.62 -7.77 -14.69
C VAL A 326 -7.06 -7.95 -14.21
N TYR A 327 -7.85 -6.88 -14.26
CA TYR A 327 -9.26 -6.88 -13.85
C TYR A 327 -10.18 -7.05 -15.06
N LEU A 328 -11.41 -7.50 -14.81
CA LEU A 328 -12.46 -7.49 -15.82
C LEU A 328 -12.97 -6.04 -16.02
N ASN A 329 -13.31 -5.71 -17.26
CA ASN A 329 -13.93 -4.43 -17.63
C ASN A 329 -13.14 -3.18 -17.20
N MET A 330 -11.82 -3.24 -17.28
CA MET A 330 -10.97 -2.06 -17.01
C MET A 330 -11.25 -0.95 -18.02
N PRO A 331 -11.06 0.33 -17.64
CA PRO A 331 -11.06 1.43 -18.60
C PRO A 331 -10.04 1.21 -19.72
N GLU A 332 -10.30 1.72 -20.91
CA GLU A 332 -9.38 1.60 -22.06
C GLU A 332 -8.00 2.18 -21.79
N SER A 333 -7.96 3.31 -21.07
CA SER A 333 -6.71 3.97 -20.67
C SER A 333 -6.49 3.86 -19.17
N ALA A 334 -5.23 3.96 -18.75
CA ALA A 334 -4.86 4.03 -17.35
C ALA A 334 -5.55 5.21 -16.64
N VAL A 335 -6.02 4.98 -15.43
CA VAL A 335 -6.74 5.99 -14.63
C VAL A 335 -5.75 7.04 -14.10
N PRO A 336 -5.83 8.30 -14.56
CA PRO A 336 -4.90 9.33 -14.08
C PRO A 336 -5.16 9.69 -12.63
N ALA A 337 -4.14 10.19 -11.93
CA ALA A 337 -4.34 10.82 -10.63
C ALA A 337 -5.15 12.13 -10.82
N PRO A 338 -6.13 12.42 -9.97
CA PRO A 338 -6.83 13.70 -10.03
C PRO A 338 -5.90 14.85 -9.66
N THR A 339 -6.04 15.99 -10.33
CA THR A 339 -5.10 17.12 -10.25
C THR A 339 -5.66 18.37 -9.56
N GLY A 340 -6.96 18.41 -9.26
CA GLY A 340 -7.59 19.58 -8.62
C GLY A 340 -7.11 19.76 -7.18
N ASP A 341 -6.92 21.03 -6.77
CA ASP A 341 -6.66 21.40 -5.39
C ASP A 341 -7.49 22.63 -5.00
N GLY A 342 -8.08 22.61 -3.82
CA GLY A 342 -8.95 23.68 -3.32
C GLY A 342 -10.04 23.11 -2.41
N SER A 343 -10.88 23.99 -1.85
CA SER A 343 -11.98 23.53 -1.01
C SER A 343 -13.12 22.96 -1.85
N PRO A 344 -13.66 21.76 -1.53
CA PRO A 344 -14.87 21.22 -2.17
C PRO A 344 -16.16 21.90 -1.67
N ASN A 345 -16.07 22.82 -0.71
CA ASN A 345 -17.22 23.36 -0.01
C ASN A 345 -18.03 24.33 -0.88
N THR A 346 -19.27 23.99 -1.16
CA THR A 346 -20.25 24.76 -1.91
C THR A 346 -21.32 25.43 -1.01
N LYS A 347 -21.10 25.45 0.31
CA LYS A 347 -22.03 26.07 1.25
C LYS A 347 -21.95 27.58 1.19
N LEU A 348 -23.06 28.22 1.53
CA LEU A 348 -23.14 29.67 1.70
C LEU A 348 -22.63 30.06 3.11
N SER A 349 -21.95 31.18 3.20
CA SER A 349 -21.66 31.88 4.47
C SER A 349 -22.82 32.76 4.92
N SER A 350 -23.58 33.31 3.96
CA SER A 350 -24.75 34.14 4.22
C SER A 350 -25.80 34.03 3.11
N LEU A 351 -27.06 34.18 3.48
CA LEU A 351 -28.19 34.38 2.57
C LEU A 351 -29.11 35.43 3.20
N THR A 352 -29.37 36.52 2.51
CA THR A 352 -30.20 37.61 2.98
C THR A 352 -31.18 38.06 1.90
N VAL A 353 -32.25 38.68 2.34
CA VAL A 353 -33.29 39.24 1.49
C VAL A 353 -33.56 40.68 1.90
N SER A 354 -33.93 41.54 0.95
CA SER A 354 -34.16 42.97 1.20
C SER A 354 -35.41 43.25 2.00
N THR A 355 -36.42 42.37 1.99
CA THR A 355 -37.71 42.53 2.64
C THR A 355 -38.19 41.17 3.13
N GLY A 356 -38.85 41.16 4.29
CA GLY A 356 -39.31 39.95 4.95
C GLY A 356 -38.21 39.25 5.75
N ALA A 357 -38.54 38.06 6.22
CA ALA A 357 -37.58 37.20 6.93
C ALA A 357 -37.60 35.76 6.37
N LEU A 358 -36.45 35.17 6.26
CA LEU A 358 -36.34 33.77 5.87
C LEU A 358 -36.89 32.85 6.97
N SER A 359 -37.65 31.86 6.57
CA SER A 359 -38.18 30.82 7.45
C SER A 359 -37.77 29.44 6.90
N PRO A 360 -37.01 28.68 7.67
CA PRO A 360 -36.34 29.05 8.92
C PRO A 360 -35.24 30.11 8.73
N GLU A 361 -34.66 30.62 9.80
CA GLU A 361 -33.49 31.49 9.73
C GLU A 361 -32.34 30.79 8.99
N PHE A 362 -31.48 31.59 8.32
CA PHE A 362 -30.39 31.04 7.52
C PHE A 362 -29.48 30.15 8.34
N ARG A 363 -29.29 28.93 7.86
CA ARG A 363 -28.26 27.95 8.33
C ARG A 363 -27.62 27.28 7.14
N ARG A 364 -26.31 27.00 7.22
CA ARG A 364 -25.55 26.41 6.13
C ARG A 364 -25.99 25.01 5.68
N ASP A 365 -26.68 24.29 6.56
CA ASP A 365 -27.19 22.94 6.35
C ASP A 365 -28.63 22.90 5.78
N ILE A 366 -29.35 24.05 5.77
CA ILE A 366 -30.70 24.17 5.23
C ILE A 366 -30.60 24.57 3.75
N ARG A 367 -31.40 23.92 2.91
CA ARG A 367 -31.40 24.12 1.46
C ARG A 367 -32.68 24.81 0.96
N GLU A 368 -33.71 24.79 1.75
CA GLU A 368 -35.03 25.34 1.40
C GLU A 368 -35.50 26.36 2.43
N TYR A 369 -35.97 27.49 1.94
CA TYR A 369 -36.46 28.60 2.76
C TYR A 369 -37.76 29.11 2.18
N THR A 370 -38.63 29.51 3.06
CA THR A 370 -39.87 30.28 2.71
C THR A 370 -39.66 31.72 3.08
N LEU A 371 -40.11 32.63 2.22
CA LEU A 371 -40.12 34.04 2.46
C LEU A 371 -41.56 34.55 2.41
N ILE A 372 -41.99 35.24 3.46
CA ILE A 372 -43.28 35.93 3.50
C ILE A 372 -43.01 37.44 3.42
N VAL A 373 -43.59 38.08 2.44
CA VAL A 373 -43.46 39.53 2.21
C VAL A 373 -44.81 40.23 2.30
N PRO A 374 -44.88 41.55 2.62
CA PRO A 374 -46.08 42.35 2.54
C PRO A 374 -46.69 42.29 1.12
N ASN A 375 -48.04 42.44 1.07
CA ASN A 375 -48.76 42.32 -0.22
C ASN A 375 -48.41 43.43 -1.24
N GLU A 376 -47.89 44.55 -0.76
CA GLU A 376 -47.44 45.69 -1.58
C GLU A 376 -46.00 45.54 -2.08
N THR A 377 -45.31 44.42 -1.78
CA THR A 377 -43.93 44.17 -2.21
C THR A 377 -43.91 43.83 -3.71
N GLU A 378 -43.36 44.73 -4.51
CA GLU A 378 -43.22 44.54 -5.94
C GLU A 378 -41.90 43.81 -6.34
N ARG A 379 -40.87 43.95 -5.51
CA ARG A 379 -39.53 43.37 -5.76
C ARG A 379 -38.85 43.01 -4.48
N ILE A 380 -38.02 41.99 -4.58
CA ILE A 380 -37.06 41.57 -3.52
C ILE A 380 -35.67 41.47 -4.11
N THR A 381 -34.66 41.79 -3.33
CA THR A 381 -33.26 41.50 -3.65
C THR A 381 -32.76 40.35 -2.80
N VAL A 382 -32.28 39.31 -3.46
CA VAL A 382 -31.63 38.16 -2.80
C VAL A 382 -30.11 38.32 -2.88
N THR A 383 -29.44 38.30 -1.74
CA THR A 383 -27.98 38.39 -1.65
C THR A 383 -27.44 37.14 -0.94
N ALA A 384 -26.42 36.54 -1.50
CA ALA A 384 -25.73 35.39 -0.89
C ALA A 384 -24.22 35.48 -1.09
N SER A 385 -23.49 34.99 -0.10
CA SER A 385 -22.03 34.87 -0.18
C SER A 385 -21.63 33.43 0.02
N PRO A 386 -20.62 32.91 -0.75
CA PRO A 386 -20.13 31.57 -0.53
C PRO A 386 -19.24 31.50 0.71
N LEU A 387 -19.16 30.33 1.33
CA LEU A 387 -18.23 30.09 2.43
C LEU A 387 -16.78 30.04 1.94
N ASN A 388 -16.57 29.45 0.77
CA ASN A 388 -15.29 29.45 0.08
C ASN A 388 -15.22 30.61 -0.90
N ALA A 389 -14.31 31.55 -0.72
CA ALA A 389 -14.15 32.74 -1.55
C ALA A 389 -13.85 32.43 -3.04
N ALA A 390 -13.36 31.24 -3.36
CA ALA A 390 -13.14 30.80 -4.74
C ALA A 390 -14.42 30.28 -5.43
N ALA A 391 -15.50 30.05 -4.68
CA ALA A 391 -16.78 29.60 -5.24
C ALA A 391 -17.59 30.80 -5.77
N SER A 392 -18.38 30.57 -6.80
CA SER A 392 -19.35 31.52 -7.31
C SER A 392 -20.78 31.17 -6.86
N VAL A 393 -21.61 32.18 -6.72
CA VAL A 393 -23.04 32.04 -6.41
C VAL A 393 -23.88 32.54 -7.59
N ALA A 394 -24.79 31.71 -8.04
CA ALA A 394 -25.78 32.08 -9.05
C ALA A 394 -27.18 32.20 -8.40
N GLY A 395 -28.10 32.92 -9.05
CA GLY A 395 -29.47 33.12 -8.53
C GLY A 395 -29.58 34.19 -7.45
N THR A 396 -28.62 35.10 -7.39
CA THR A 396 -28.73 36.36 -6.60
C THR A 396 -29.19 37.49 -7.50
N GLY A 397 -29.77 38.53 -6.91
CA GLY A 397 -30.23 39.70 -7.63
C GLY A 397 -31.64 40.11 -7.26
N GLU A 398 -32.28 40.93 -8.13
CA GLU A 398 -33.63 41.45 -7.96
C GLU A 398 -34.63 40.52 -8.65
N TYR A 399 -35.71 40.21 -7.96
CA TYR A 399 -36.85 39.39 -8.41
C TYR A 399 -38.17 40.09 -8.19
#